data_e4567202c885e60cf0c433ce9ca1bf78
#
_entry.id   e4567202c885e60cf0c433ce9ca1bf78
#
_cell.length_a   1.000
_cell.length_b   1.000
_cell.length_c   1.000
_cell.angle_alpha   90.00
_cell.angle_beta   90.00
_cell.angle_gamma   90.00
#
_symmetry.space_group_name_H-M   'P 1'
#
loop_
_entity.id
_entity.type
_entity.pdbx_description
1 polymer ?
#
loop_
_entity_poly.entity_id
_entity_poly.type
_entity_poly.pdbx_seq_one_letter_code
_entity_poly.pdbx_strand_id
1 'polypeptide(L)'
;MEVSDDTLVKTLRSLGVCFGNEDEPATDHEPLTGPMPSEDQIRYALQQRYDAEATRPLPRCVVAVEGDPYVFNVHVHDGAPADITITLEDGSTAEVTQVENWAPPREVDGITWGEASFQLPSDLPLGWHTITLTSDTLTSSCFLIVTPARLSTPTSMQSTLSAVLWRSCTLLVVRILGAWVTSMTSACWLRRLLLRLTIC
;
A
#
# COMPACT_ATOMS: atom_id res chain seq x y z
N MET A 1 -17.32 19.90 -7.33
CA MET A 1 -16.48 20.68 -6.40
C MET A 1 -15.08 20.62 -6.99
N GLU A 2 -14.58 21.74 -7.48
CA GLU A 2 -13.26 21.83 -8.14
C GLU A 2 -12.23 22.18 -7.07
N VAL A 3 -11.14 21.42 -7.00
CA VAL A 3 -10.06 21.66 -6.04
C VAL A 3 -9.10 22.65 -6.68
N SER A 4 -8.67 23.68 -5.95
CA SER A 4 -7.72 24.67 -6.48
C SER A 4 -6.31 24.07 -6.60
N ASP A 5 -5.54 24.53 -7.59
CA ASP A 5 -4.17 24.09 -7.84
C ASP A 5 -3.26 24.31 -6.63
N ASP A 6 -3.44 25.42 -5.91
CA ASP A 6 -2.72 25.68 -4.65
C ASP A 6 -2.96 24.59 -3.59
N THR A 7 -4.20 24.13 -3.46
CA THR A 7 -4.52 23.02 -2.54
C THR A 7 -3.90 21.71 -3.00
N LEU A 8 -3.89 21.42 -4.31
CA LEU A 8 -3.25 20.23 -4.86
C LEU A 8 -1.74 20.24 -4.60
N VAL A 9 -1.06 21.35 -4.88
CA VAL A 9 0.39 21.50 -4.67
C VAL A 9 0.73 21.34 -3.18
N LYS A 10 -0.01 21.97 -2.27
CA LYS A 10 0.20 21.80 -0.82
C LYS A 10 0.00 20.36 -0.37
N THR A 11 -1.00 19.69 -0.92
CA THR A 11 -1.25 18.27 -0.63
C THR A 11 -0.09 17.40 -1.13
N LEU A 12 0.38 17.62 -2.35
CA LEU A 12 1.51 16.89 -2.92
C LEU A 12 2.79 17.09 -2.09
N ARG A 13 3.09 18.32 -1.67
CA ARG A 13 4.21 18.60 -0.77
C ARG A 13 4.07 17.87 0.57
N SER A 14 2.86 17.84 1.13
CA SER A 14 2.60 17.09 2.38
C SER A 14 2.77 15.58 2.22
N LEU A 15 2.65 15.06 1.02
CA LEU A 15 2.90 13.67 0.66
C LEU A 15 4.37 13.39 0.28
N GLY A 16 5.26 14.41 0.42
CA GLY A 16 6.68 14.27 0.14
C GLY A 16 7.05 14.42 -1.33
N VAL A 17 6.19 15.02 -2.16
CA VAL A 17 6.56 15.38 -3.53
C VAL A 17 7.36 16.67 -3.50
N CYS A 18 8.58 16.64 -4.02
CA CYS A 18 9.47 17.77 -4.12
C CYS A 18 9.53 18.25 -5.57
N PHE A 19 9.45 19.56 -5.76
CA PHE A 19 9.45 20.19 -7.08
C PHE A 19 10.80 20.82 -7.35
N GLY A 20 11.75 20.03 -7.87
CA GLY A 20 13.03 20.49 -8.35
C GLY A 20 13.06 20.65 -9.87
N ASN A 21 14.24 20.80 -10.42
CA ASN A 21 14.56 20.73 -11.84
C ASN A 21 15.92 20.04 -12.02
N GLU A 22 16.36 19.82 -13.26
CA GLU A 22 17.64 19.15 -13.55
C GLU A 22 18.86 19.88 -12.98
N ASP A 23 18.83 21.24 -12.97
CA ASP A 23 19.92 22.10 -12.50
C ASP A 23 19.92 22.25 -10.96
N GLU A 24 18.75 22.15 -10.35
CA GLU A 24 18.55 22.31 -8.90
C GLU A 24 17.63 21.19 -8.39
N PRO A 25 18.18 20.01 -8.08
CA PRO A 25 17.38 18.90 -7.58
C PRO A 25 16.68 19.28 -6.28
N ALA A 26 15.46 18.79 -6.13
CA ALA A 26 14.64 19.09 -4.97
C ALA A 26 15.33 18.61 -3.68
N THR A 27 15.28 19.41 -2.65
CA THR A 27 15.75 19.02 -1.30
C THR A 27 14.70 18.14 -0.62
N ASP A 28 15.15 17.18 0.18
CA ASP A 28 14.29 16.21 0.89
C ASP A 28 13.21 16.82 1.79
N HIS A 29 13.30 18.12 2.05
CA HIS A 29 12.36 18.86 2.90
C HIS A 29 11.96 20.19 2.26
N GLU A 30 11.10 20.11 1.27
CA GLU A 30 10.50 21.32 0.71
C GLU A 30 9.41 21.86 1.68
N PRO A 31 9.39 23.16 1.98
CA PRO A 31 8.38 23.72 2.88
C PRO A 31 6.98 23.58 2.26
N LEU A 32 5.99 23.24 3.10
CA LEU A 32 4.59 23.09 2.67
C LEU A 32 4.03 24.35 2.01
N THR A 33 4.56 25.51 2.38
CA THR A 33 4.22 26.81 1.83
C THR A 33 5.39 27.32 0.98
N GLY A 34 5.28 27.16 -0.32
CA GLY A 34 6.24 27.66 -1.30
C GLY A 34 5.50 28.24 -2.51
N PRO A 35 6.21 28.88 -3.43
CA PRO A 35 5.63 29.36 -4.69
C PRO A 35 5.01 28.20 -5.47
N MET A 36 4.09 28.51 -6.36
CA MET A 36 3.55 27.52 -7.30
C MET A 36 4.69 26.99 -8.17
N PRO A 37 4.82 25.67 -8.32
CA PRO A 37 5.84 25.10 -9.20
C PRO A 37 5.55 25.46 -10.66
N SER A 38 6.61 25.64 -11.45
CA SER A 38 6.49 25.80 -12.89
C SER A 38 6.05 24.50 -13.57
N GLU A 39 5.58 24.59 -14.80
CA GLU A 39 5.21 23.40 -15.58
C GLU A 39 6.40 22.43 -15.76
N ASP A 40 7.61 22.96 -15.94
CA ASP A 40 8.83 22.16 -16.07
C ASP A 40 9.17 21.42 -14.76
N GLN A 41 9.02 22.09 -13.61
CA GLN A 41 9.20 21.46 -12.30
C GLN A 41 8.18 20.36 -12.04
N ILE A 42 6.93 20.56 -12.46
CA ILE A 42 5.90 19.52 -12.36
C ILE A 42 6.26 18.33 -13.25
N ARG A 43 6.66 18.59 -14.49
CA ARG A 43 7.06 17.53 -15.44
C ARG A 43 8.27 16.76 -14.92
N TYR A 44 9.27 17.45 -14.40
CA TYR A 44 10.44 16.82 -13.78
C TYR A 44 10.06 15.95 -12.59
N ALA A 45 9.24 16.44 -11.66
CA ALA A 45 8.77 15.65 -10.50
C ALA A 45 7.98 14.40 -10.92
N LEU A 46 7.15 14.50 -11.96
CA LEU A 46 6.44 13.36 -12.53
C LEU A 46 7.41 12.35 -13.16
N GLN A 47 8.38 12.83 -13.92
CA GLN A 47 9.41 11.98 -14.54
C GLN A 47 10.18 11.21 -13.47
N GLN A 48 10.69 11.90 -12.44
CA GLN A 48 11.37 11.28 -11.31
C GLN A 48 10.52 10.20 -10.61
N ARG A 49 9.23 10.45 -10.50
CA ARG A 49 8.31 9.47 -9.91
C ARG A 49 8.14 8.22 -10.77
N TYR A 50 7.98 8.41 -12.08
CA TYR A 50 7.89 7.30 -13.04
C TYR A 50 9.18 6.51 -13.13
N ASP A 51 10.32 7.19 -13.08
CA ASP A 51 11.64 6.54 -13.13
C ASP A 51 11.90 5.74 -11.84
N ALA A 52 11.57 6.31 -10.69
CA ALA A 52 11.66 5.60 -9.40
C ALA A 52 10.72 4.37 -9.32
N GLU A 53 9.62 4.37 -10.04
CA GLU A 53 8.74 3.20 -10.13
C GLU A 53 9.28 2.16 -11.10
N ALA A 54 9.77 2.57 -12.26
CA ALA A 54 10.35 1.70 -13.28
C ALA A 54 11.67 1.03 -12.83
N THR A 55 12.44 1.69 -11.97
CA THR A 55 13.69 1.13 -11.40
C THR A 55 13.47 0.30 -10.13
N ARG A 56 12.24 0.21 -9.63
CA ARG A 56 11.94 -0.62 -8.47
C ARG A 56 11.71 -2.06 -8.90
N PRO A 57 12.55 -3.02 -8.43
CA PRO A 57 12.46 -4.41 -8.89
C PRO A 57 11.16 -5.10 -8.54
N LEU A 58 10.63 -4.86 -7.34
CA LEU A 58 9.37 -5.43 -6.85
C LEU A 58 8.45 -4.31 -6.34
N PRO A 59 7.12 -4.49 -6.39
CA PRO A 59 6.20 -3.61 -5.69
C PRO A 59 6.49 -3.60 -4.18
N ARG A 60 6.08 -2.55 -3.47
CA ARG A 60 6.31 -2.44 -2.02
C ARG A 60 5.64 -3.56 -1.23
N CYS A 61 4.49 -4.00 -1.70
CA CYS A 61 3.70 -5.08 -1.14
C CYS A 61 2.72 -5.56 -2.21
N VAL A 62 2.47 -6.86 -2.25
CA VAL A 62 1.44 -7.48 -3.09
C VAL A 62 0.30 -7.94 -2.18
N VAL A 63 -0.93 -7.55 -2.51
CA VAL A 63 -2.13 -8.00 -1.80
C VAL A 63 -3.01 -8.75 -2.77
N ALA A 64 -3.21 -10.03 -2.53
CA ALA A 64 -4.05 -10.90 -3.33
C ALA A 64 -5.25 -11.41 -2.52
N VAL A 65 -6.32 -11.76 -3.21
CA VAL A 65 -7.50 -12.39 -2.62
C VAL A 65 -7.43 -13.90 -2.88
N GLU A 66 -7.74 -14.69 -1.86
CA GLU A 66 -7.77 -16.16 -1.97
C GLU A 66 -8.65 -16.62 -3.14
N GLY A 67 -8.11 -17.47 -3.97
CA GLY A 67 -8.80 -18.04 -5.12
C GLY A 67 -8.88 -17.16 -6.37
N ASP A 68 -8.54 -15.87 -6.26
CA ASP A 68 -8.54 -14.96 -7.40
C ASP A 68 -7.16 -14.95 -8.10
N PRO A 69 -7.12 -15.02 -9.43
CA PRO A 69 -5.86 -14.85 -10.15
C PRO A 69 -5.36 -13.42 -10.00
N TYR A 70 -4.12 -13.27 -9.56
CA TYR A 70 -3.48 -11.97 -9.42
C TYR A 70 -2.19 -11.93 -10.22
N VAL A 71 -2.02 -10.88 -11.02
CA VAL A 71 -0.80 -10.64 -11.81
C VAL A 71 -0.08 -9.42 -11.23
N PHE A 72 1.22 -9.53 -11.04
CA PHE A 72 2.08 -8.43 -10.61
C PHE A 72 3.28 -8.29 -11.55
N ASN A 73 3.80 -7.07 -11.60
CA ASN A 73 4.93 -6.74 -12.48
C ASN A 73 6.20 -6.60 -11.65
N VAL A 74 7.29 -6.99 -12.27
CA VAL A 74 8.65 -6.82 -11.74
C VAL A 74 9.52 -6.12 -12.79
N HIS A 75 10.49 -5.36 -12.30
CA HIS A 75 11.43 -4.67 -13.17
C HIS A 75 12.83 -5.24 -12.95
N VAL A 76 13.45 -5.63 -14.05
CA VAL A 76 14.83 -6.14 -14.12
C VAL A 76 15.56 -5.43 -15.24
N HIS A 77 16.89 -5.58 -15.29
CA HIS A 77 17.61 -5.07 -16.45
C HIS A 77 17.11 -5.79 -17.72
N ASP A 78 16.97 -5.05 -18.80
CA ASP A 78 16.44 -5.61 -20.06
C ASP A 78 17.27 -6.81 -20.53
N GLY A 79 16.58 -7.91 -20.80
CA GLY A 79 17.20 -9.18 -21.17
C GLY A 79 17.77 -10.02 -20.02
N ALA A 80 17.74 -9.54 -18.77
CA ALA A 80 18.16 -10.34 -17.61
C ALA A 80 17.05 -11.34 -17.20
N PRO A 81 17.42 -12.50 -16.65
CA PRO A 81 16.45 -13.46 -16.11
C PRO A 81 15.74 -12.87 -14.90
N ALA A 82 14.50 -13.28 -14.68
CA ALA A 82 13.70 -12.92 -13.51
C ALA A 82 13.20 -14.20 -12.84
N ASP A 83 13.92 -14.66 -11.82
CA ASP A 83 13.53 -15.82 -11.04
C ASP A 83 12.78 -15.39 -9.79
N ILE A 84 11.54 -15.85 -9.65
CA ILE A 84 10.68 -15.49 -8.54
C ILE A 84 10.35 -16.72 -7.71
N THR A 85 10.50 -16.58 -6.41
CA THR A 85 10.14 -17.59 -5.41
C THR A 85 9.24 -16.98 -4.36
N ILE A 86 8.15 -17.65 -4.02
CA ILE A 86 7.30 -17.30 -2.88
C ILE A 86 7.69 -18.20 -1.71
N THR A 87 8.02 -17.60 -0.58
CA THR A 87 8.21 -18.32 0.70
C THR A 87 6.96 -18.11 1.55
N LEU A 88 6.28 -19.20 1.89
CA LEU A 88 5.08 -19.18 2.73
C LEU A 88 5.44 -19.02 4.21
N GLU A 89 4.44 -18.72 5.06
CA GLU A 89 4.62 -18.57 6.51
C GLU A 89 5.18 -19.82 7.18
N ASP A 90 4.85 -21.00 6.66
CA ASP A 90 5.35 -22.30 7.18
C ASP A 90 6.75 -22.65 6.68
N GLY A 91 7.36 -21.78 5.86
CA GLY A 91 8.68 -21.99 5.26
C GLY A 91 8.69 -22.83 3.97
N SER A 92 7.54 -23.32 3.52
CA SER A 92 7.44 -23.95 2.21
C SER A 92 7.53 -22.92 1.08
N THR A 93 7.77 -23.39 -0.14
CA THR A 93 7.90 -22.52 -1.30
C THR A 93 6.83 -22.80 -2.33
N ALA A 94 6.37 -21.75 -3.01
CA ALA A 94 5.48 -21.84 -4.15
C ALA A 94 6.12 -21.16 -5.37
N GLU A 95 5.82 -21.70 -6.55
CA GLU A 95 6.28 -21.16 -7.82
C GLU A 95 5.24 -20.24 -8.42
N VAL A 96 5.69 -19.27 -9.23
CA VAL A 96 4.84 -18.38 -10.01
C VAL A 96 4.93 -18.71 -11.49
N THR A 97 3.92 -18.35 -12.24
CA THR A 97 3.92 -18.52 -13.69
C THR A 97 4.18 -17.17 -14.36
N GLN A 98 5.21 -17.10 -15.20
CA GLN A 98 5.44 -15.90 -16.02
C GLN A 98 4.35 -15.83 -17.09
N VAL A 99 3.79 -14.62 -17.28
CA VAL A 99 2.80 -14.32 -18.30
C VAL A 99 3.36 -13.32 -19.30
N GLU A 100 2.81 -13.31 -20.51
CA GLU A 100 3.25 -12.39 -21.54
C GLU A 100 3.05 -10.93 -21.11
N ASN A 101 4.08 -10.12 -21.37
CA ASN A 101 4.06 -8.69 -21.14
C ASN A 101 4.70 -8.00 -22.37
N TRP A 102 4.01 -7.00 -22.89
CA TRP A 102 4.43 -6.22 -24.06
C TRP A 102 4.84 -4.79 -23.68
N ALA A 103 5.08 -4.51 -22.39
CA ALA A 103 5.56 -3.21 -21.97
C ALA A 103 6.91 -2.90 -22.63
N PRO A 104 7.08 -1.72 -23.25
CA PRO A 104 8.37 -1.35 -23.83
C PRO A 104 9.40 -1.12 -22.71
N PRO A 105 10.65 -1.51 -22.93
CA PRO A 105 11.72 -1.23 -21.98
C PRO A 105 11.92 0.28 -21.83
N ARG A 106 12.38 0.69 -20.65
CA ARG A 106 12.59 2.09 -20.28
C ARG A 106 14.05 2.33 -19.89
N GLU A 107 14.63 3.36 -20.46
CA GLU A 107 15.97 3.80 -20.08
C GLU A 107 15.89 4.83 -18.94
N VAL A 108 16.59 4.54 -17.84
CA VAL A 108 16.73 5.42 -16.68
C VAL A 108 18.20 5.42 -16.27
N ASP A 109 18.80 6.59 -16.16
CA ASP A 109 20.21 6.77 -15.78
C ASP A 109 21.20 5.94 -16.63
N GLY A 110 20.92 5.77 -17.93
CA GLY A 110 21.73 4.99 -18.87
C GLY A 110 21.59 3.46 -18.70
N ILE A 111 20.66 2.99 -17.90
CA ILE A 111 20.33 1.57 -17.71
C ILE A 111 18.95 1.30 -18.33
N THR A 112 18.87 0.30 -19.17
CA THR A 112 17.59 -0.13 -19.76
C THR A 112 16.91 -1.12 -18.82
N TRP A 113 15.70 -0.79 -18.38
CA TRP A 113 14.85 -1.60 -17.52
C TRP A 113 13.74 -2.25 -18.33
N GLY A 114 13.61 -3.58 -18.20
CA GLY A 114 12.51 -4.36 -18.75
C GLY A 114 11.47 -4.68 -17.67
N GLU A 115 10.24 -4.87 -18.09
CA GLU A 115 9.13 -5.29 -17.22
C GLU A 115 8.72 -6.73 -17.55
N ALA A 116 8.63 -7.57 -16.52
CA ALA A 116 8.09 -8.91 -16.63
C ALA A 116 6.87 -9.08 -15.73
N SER A 117 5.86 -9.80 -16.20
CA SER A 117 4.63 -10.05 -15.44
C SER A 117 4.58 -11.49 -14.97
N PHE A 118 4.14 -11.67 -13.71
CA PHE A 118 3.99 -12.98 -13.09
C PHE A 118 2.62 -13.13 -12.47
N GLN A 119 2.05 -14.30 -12.66
CA GLN A 119 0.76 -14.68 -12.08
C GLN A 119 0.97 -15.53 -10.83
N LEU A 120 0.33 -15.15 -9.74
CA LEU A 120 0.30 -15.93 -8.51
C LEU A 120 -0.55 -17.20 -8.68
N PRO A 121 -0.15 -18.33 -8.05
CA PRO A 121 -1.00 -19.50 -7.97
C PRO A 121 -2.27 -19.19 -7.16
N SER A 122 -3.39 -19.75 -7.58
CA SER A 122 -4.70 -19.51 -6.95
C SER A 122 -4.92 -20.27 -5.64
N ASP A 123 -4.06 -21.23 -5.33
CA ASP A 123 -4.13 -22.11 -4.15
C ASP A 123 -3.24 -21.66 -2.99
N LEU A 124 -2.77 -20.42 -3.03
CA LEU A 124 -1.99 -19.86 -1.93
C LEU A 124 -2.83 -19.80 -0.63
N PRO A 125 -2.26 -20.24 0.50
CA PRO A 125 -2.95 -20.14 1.79
C PRO A 125 -3.09 -18.67 2.22
N LEU A 126 -4.11 -18.41 3.04
CA LEU A 126 -4.27 -17.12 3.70
C LEU A 126 -3.06 -16.83 4.59
N GLY A 127 -2.59 -15.60 4.61
CA GLY A 127 -1.52 -15.20 5.52
C GLY A 127 -0.52 -14.23 4.91
N TRP A 128 0.64 -14.14 5.55
CA TRP A 128 1.74 -13.27 5.17
C TRP A 128 2.88 -14.11 4.61
N HIS A 129 3.20 -13.87 3.38
CA HIS A 129 4.25 -14.58 2.65
C HIS A 129 5.29 -13.59 2.16
N THR A 130 6.38 -14.10 1.61
CA THR A 130 7.45 -13.27 1.05
C THR A 130 7.69 -13.66 -0.40
N ILE A 131 7.66 -12.67 -1.29
CA ILE A 131 8.13 -12.82 -2.68
C ILE A 131 9.59 -12.43 -2.71
N THR A 132 10.43 -13.26 -3.28
CA THR A 132 11.84 -12.96 -3.55
C THR A 132 12.07 -13.03 -5.06
N LEU A 133 12.62 -11.95 -5.59
CA LEU A 133 13.10 -11.85 -6.97
C LEU A 133 14.61 -11.99 -6.95
N THR A 134 15.14 -12.86 -7.79
CA THR A 134 16.56 -13.00 -8.07
C THR A 134 16.79 -12.80 -9.56
N SER A 135 17.70 -11.90 -9.90
CA SER A 135 18.19 -11.64 -11.24
C SER A 135 19.71 -11.60 -11.20
N ASP A 136 20.40 -11.53 -12.32
CA ASP A 136 21.87 -11.65 -12.41
C ASP A 136 22.64 -10.86 -11.34
N THR A 137 22.28 -9.58 -11.15
CA THR A 137 22.96 -8.67 -10.23
C THR A 137 22.05 -8.11 -9.14
N LEU A 138 20.78 -8.52 -9.14
CA LEU A 138 19.73 -7.92 -8.34
C LEU A 138 19.00 -8.97 -7.52
N THR A 139 18.90 -8.75 -6.22
CA THR A 139 18.02 -9.53 -5.35
C THR A 139 17.14 -8.58 -4.57
N SER A 140 15.83 -8.81 -4.61
CA SER A 140 14.85 -7.97 -3.92
C SER A 140 13.78 -8.86 -3.28
N SER A 141 13.15 -8.36 -2.23
CA SER A 141 12.03 -9.05 -1.59
C SER A 141 10.92 -8.09 -1.20
N CYS A 142 9.68 -8.58 -1.23
CA CYS A 142 8.53 -7.84 -0.75
C CYS A 142 7.53 -8.76 -0.05
N PHE A 143 6.63 -8.18 0.72
CA PHE A 143 5.55 -8.93 1.35
C PHE A 143 4.45 -9.27 0.35
N LEU A 144 3.93 -10.50 0.44
CA LEU A 144 2.71 -10.96 -0.19
C LEU A 144 1.68 -11.26 0.91
N ILE A 145 0.55 -10.58 0.84
CA ILE A 145 -0.55 -10.78 1.79
C ILE A 145 -1.70 -11.41 1.03
N VAL A 146 -2.07 -12.63 1.42
CA VAL A 146 -3.24 -13.32 0.88
C VAL A 146 -4.41 -13.14 1.85
N THR A 147 -5.45 -12.47 1.37
CA THR A 147 -6.62 -12.11 2.17
C THR A 147 -7.83 -12.96 1.78
N PRO A 148 -8.75 -13.24 2.69
CA PRO A 148 -10.02 -13.86 2.32
C PRO A 148 -10.87 -12.91 1.49
N ALA A 149 -11.68 -13.44 0.60
CA ALA A 149 -12.60 -12.66 -0.24
C ALA A 149 -13.61 -11.85 0.61
N ARG A 150 -13.90 -12.32 1.81
CA ARG A 150 -14.80 -11.64 2.78
C ARG A 150 -14.38 -11.94 4.19
N LEU A 151 -14.25 -10.89 5.00
CA LEU A 151 -14.12 -11.05 6.44
C LEU A 151 -15.46 -11.55 7.02
N SER A 152 -15.45 -12.73 7.65
CA SER A 152 -16.58 -13.21 8.41
C SER A 152 -16.58 -12.55 9.80
N THR A 153 -17.75 -12.13 10.27
CA THR A 153 -17.91 -11.75 11.68
C THR A 153 -17.78 -12.98 12.55
N PRO A 154 -16.92 -12.97 13.58
CA PRO A 154 -16.84 -14.07 14.53
C PRO A 154 -18.22 -14.44 15.09
N THR A 155 -18.51 -15.72 15.25
CA THR A 155 -19.82 -16.20 15.74
C THR A 155 -20.19 -15.59 17.10
N SER A 156 -19.19 -15.27 17.92
CA SER A 156 -19.36 -14.56 19.20
C SER A 156 -19.88 -13.12 19.03
N MET A 157 -19.70 -12.50 17.86
CA MET A 157 -20.20 -11.15 17.55
C MET A 157 -21.57 -11.14 16.87
N GLN A 158 -22.04 -12.30 16.38
CA GLN A 158 -23.33 -12.39 15.68
C GLN A 158 -24.53 -12.30 16.63
N SER A 159 -24.34 -12.65 17.90
CA SER A 159 -25.40 -12.65 18.91
C SER A 159 -25.32 -11.52 19.93
N THR A 160 -24.27 -10.70 19.89
CA THR A 160 -24.04 -9.62 20.86
C THR A 160 -23.59 -8.36 20.13
N LEU A 161 -24.20 -7.22 20.43
CA LEU A 161 -23.73 -5.91 19.99
C LEU A 161 -22.36 -5.60 20.62
N SER A 162 -21.31 -5.98 19.94
CA SER A 162 -19.93 -5.69 20.41
C SER A 162 -19.50 -4.32 19.89
N ALA A 163 -19.37 -3.35 20.78
CA ALA A 163 -18.78 -2.06 20.48
C ALA A 163 -17.26 -2.15 20.66
N VAL A 164 -16.51 -2.07 19.57
CA VAL A 164 -15.05 -1.93 19.62
C VAL A 164 -14.70 -0.47 19.79
N LEU A 165 -14.19 -0.10 20.96
CA LEU A 165 -13.69 1.25 21.24
C LEU A 165 -12.23 1.38 20.80
N TRP A 166 -12.00 2.04 19.67
CA TRP A 166 -10.65 2.44 19.28
C TRP A 166 -10.23 3.70 20.07
N ARG A 167 -9.10 3.60 20.73
CA ARG A 167 -8.49 4.74 21.44
C ARG A 167 -7.71 5.60 20.42
N SER A 168 -8.43 6.39 19.66
CA SER A 168 -7.86 7.49 18.89
C SER A 168 -8.34 8.79 19.51
N CYS A 169 -7.50 9.82 19.51
CA CYS A 169 -7.84 11.15 20.03
C CYS A 169 -8.92 11.90 19.24
N THR A 170 -9.71 11.21 18.45
CA THR A 170 -10.82 11.75 17.67
C THR A 170 -12.15 11.42 18.32
N LEU A 171 -13.05 12.36 18.27
CA LEU A 171 -14.41 12.28 18.80
C LEU A 171 -15.12 11.04 18.22
N LEU A 172 -15.42 10.07 19.07
CA LEU A 172 -16.17 8.89 18.69
C LEU A 172 -17.67 9.12 18.95
N VAL A 173 -18.46 9.09 17.91
CA VAL A 173 -19.93 9.13 18.02
C VAL A 173 -20.44 7.69 17.94
N VAL A 174 -20.96 7.18 19.05
CA VAL A 174 -21.54 5.83 19.13
C VAL A 174 -23.05 5.94 19.17
N ARG A 175 -23.75 5.22 18.30
CA ARG A 175 -25.20 5.13 18.30
C ARG A 175 -25.62 3.89 19.09
N ILE A 176 -26.18 4.09 20.28
CA ILE A 176 -26.71 3.02 21.12
C ILE A 176 -28.23 3.27 21.25
N LEU A 177 -29.07 2.28 20.89
CA LEU A 177 -30.51 2.29 21.07
C LEU A 177 -31.24 3.57 20.56
N GLY A 178 -30.83 4.05 19.38
CA GLY A 178 -31.48 5.20 18.77
C GLY A 178 -31.08 6.58 19.32
N ALA A 179 -30.28 6.64 20.36
CA ALA A 179 -29.75 7.89 20.93
C ALA A 179 -28.30 8.13 20.52
N TRP A 180 -27.92 9.41 20.35
CA TRP A 180 -26.55 9.83 20.08
C TRP A 180 -25.87 10.19 21.40
N VAL A 181 -24.82 9.51 21.75
CA VAL A 181 -23.99 9.85 22.90
C VAL A 181 -22.63 10.35 22.41
N THR A 182 -22.38 11.63 22.64
CA THR A 182 -21.05 12.23 22.46
C THR A 182 -20.31 12.14 23.79
N SER A 183 -19.26 11.33 23.85
CA SER A 183 -18.43 11.22 25.05
C SER A 183 -17.01 11.70 24.79
N MET A 184 -16.59 12.69 25.53
CA MET A 184 -15.18 12.99 25.75
C MET A 184 -14.64 12.02 26.80
N THR A 185 -13.58 11.32 26.45
CA THR A 185 -12.98 10.24 27.19
C THR A 185 -12.53 10.59 28.59
N SER A 186 -13.20 10.05 29.59
CA SER A 186 -12.62 9.80 30.89
C SER A 186 -12.72 8.29 31.17
N ALA A 187 -11.59 7.64 31.47
CA ALA A 187 -11.48 6.19 31.70
C ALA A 187 -12.42 5.68 32.81
N CYS A 188 -12.98 6.55 33.61
CA CYS A 188 -13.90 6.24 34.68
C CYS A 188 -15.34 5.91 34.22
N TRP A 189 -15.77 6.42 33.04
CA TRP A 189 -17.11 6.19 32.50
C TRP A 189 -17.26 4.82 31.86
N LEU A 190 -16.22 4.31 31.23
CA LEU A 190 -16.21 2.99 30.58
C LEU A 190 -16.43 1.84 31.58
N ARG A 191 -15.88 1.97 32.78
CA ARG A 191 -16.06 0.95 33.84
C ARG A 191 -17.51 0.88 34.35
N ARG A 192 -18.24 1.98 34.32
CA ARG A 192 -19.65 2.04 34.76
C ARG A 192 -20.62 1.55 33.68
N LEU A 193 -20.29 1.71 32.39
CA LEU A 193 -21.14 1.24 31.29
C LEU A 193 -21.05 -0.29 31.14
N LEU A 194 -19.84 -0.86 31.24
CA LEU A 194 -19.64 -2.32 31.21
C LEU A 194 -20.31 -3.06 32.36
N LEU A 195 -20.37 -2.48 33.56
CA LEU A 195 -21.03 -3.08 34.70
C LEU A 195 -22.58 -3.06 34.62
N ARG A 196 -23.18 -2.19 33.80
CA ARG A 196 -24.63 -2.17 33.59
C ARG A 196 -25.11 -3.06 32.45
N LEU A 197 -24.25 -3.50 31.55
CA LEU A 197 -24.57 -4.37 30.42
C LEU A 197 -24.43 -5.87 30.76
N THR A 198 -23.88 -6.20 31.94
CA THR A 198 -23.68 -7.58 32.40
C THR A 198 -24.80 -8.08 33.33
N ILE A 199 -25.83 -7.25 33.56
CA ILE A 199 -26.92 -7.59 34.48
C ILE A 199 -28.31 -7.45 33.78
N CYS A 200 -28.38 -7.85 32.53
CA CYS A 200 -29.65 -8.14 31.87
C CYS A 200 -29.55 -9.38 31.02
#